data_01169c40d778a33410f3147455080718
#
_entry.id   01169c40d778a33410f3147455080718
#
_cell.length_a   1.000
_cell.length_b   1.000
_cell.length_c   1.000
_cell.angle_alpha   90.00
_cell.angle_beta   90.00
_cell.angle_gamma   90.00
#
_symmetry.space_group_name_H-M   'P 1'
#
loop_
_entity.id
_entity.type
_entity.pdbx_description
1 polymer ?
#
loop_
_entity_poly.entity_id
_entity_poly.type
_entity_poly.pdbx_seq_one_letter_code
_entity_poly.pdbx_strand_id
1 'polypeptide(L)'
;MEKDPFKEYLRESEPDKAHKGYAWSTAIGLQAVDGLKPSKYLIDTAIQNIEGKITMKEAQTLIDSYYEERPVHLSDDERTEEADKVSSRIAEILSETAFSFSPNEYISIHRKLFQGIYKHAGKIRDYNITKKEWVLDGATVMYGSASELRATLEYDFSQEKDFSYKGLLLYVCHKHKATVRLRDIYVEYS
;
A
#
# COMPACT_ATOMS: atom_id res chain seq x y z
N MET A 1 4.71 -15.51 -13.39
CA MET A 1 3.71 -14.62 -12.80
C MET A 1 2.71 -15.49 -12.07
N GLU A 2 2.63 -15.38 -10.77
CA GLU A 2 1.71 -16.17 -9.95
C GLU A 2 0.27 -15.75 -10.28
N LYS A 3 -0.64 -16.71 -10.39
CA LYS A 3 -2.02 -16.44 -10.80
C LYS A 3 -2.75 -15.75 -9.65
N ASP A 4 -3.39 -14.61 -9.91
CA ASP A 4 -4.22 -13.91 -8.91
C ASP A 4 -5.29 -14.86 -8.33
N PRO A 5 -5.25 -15.15 -7.01
CA PRO A 5 -6.16 -16.09 -6.38
C PRO A 5 -7.60 -15.61 -6.32
N PHE A 6 -7.85 -14.31 -6.50
CA PHE A 6 -9.17 -13.69 -6.40
C PHE A 6 -9.82 -13.43 -7.76
N LYS A 7 -9.17 -13.83 -8.87
CA LYS A 7 -9.62 -13.53 -10.24
C LYS A 7 -11.03 -14.03 -10.53
N GLU A 8 -11.45 -15.13 -9.92
CA GLU A 8 -12.77 -15.70 -10.13
C GLU A 8 -13.86 -14.83 -9.51
N TYR A 9 -13.61 -14.23 -8.35
CA TYR A 9 -14.53 -13.31 -7.68
C TYR A 9 -14.78 -12.02 -8.46
N LEU A 10 -13.86 -11.58 -9.31
CA LEU A 10 -14.06 -10.42 -10.18
C LEU A 10 -15.18 -10.60 -11.22
N ARG A 11 -15.62 -11.84 -11.41
CA ARG A 11 -16.67 -12.21 -12.38
C ARG A 11 -17.96 -12.65 -11.71
N GLU A 12 -18.02 -12.62 -10.37
CA GLU A 12 -19.18 -12.97 -9.62
C GLU A 12 -20.36 -12.02 -9.92
N SER A 13 -21.56 -12.59 -9.96
CA SER A 13 -22.79 -11.82 -10.15
C SER A 13 -23.24 -11.08 -8.89
N GLU A 14 -22.73 -11.48 -7.72
CA GLU A 14 -22.99 -10.80 -6.45
C GLU A 14 -22.10 -9.57 -6.30
N PRO A 15 -22.66 -8.33 -6.33
CA PRO A 15 -21.85 -7.11 -6.33
C PRO A 15 -20.93 -6.98 -5.12
N ASP A 16 -21.35 -7.43 -3.95
CA ASP A 16 -20.53 -7.37 -2.71
C ASP A 16 -19.30 -8.27 -2.82
N LYS A 17 -19.45 -9.50 -3.29
CA LYS A 17 -18.31 -10.41 -3.50
C LYS A 17 -17.35 -9.91 -4.57
N ALA A 18 -17.90 -9.40 -5.68
CA ALA A 18 -17.09 -8.82 -6.74
C ALA A 18 -16.30 -7.60 -6.26
N HIS A 19 -16.92 -6.73 -5.46
CA HIS A 19 -16.25 -5.55 -4.89
C HIS A 19 -15.15 -5.92 -3.91
N LYS A 20 -15.40 -6.85 -2.98
CA LYS A 20 -14.39 -7.37 -2.05
C LYS A 20 -13.26 -8.10 -2.80
N GLY A 21 -13.61 -8.94 -3.78
CA GLY A 21 -12.66 -9.62 -4.65
C GLY A 21 -11.73 -8.63 -5.36
N TYR A 22 -12.28 -7.53 -5.89
CA TYR A 22 -11.52 -6.45 -6.51
C TYR A 22 -10.58 -5.77 -5.50
N ALA A 23 -11.05 -5.46 -4.29
CA ALA A 23 -10.24 -4.81 -3.26
C ALA A 23 -9.03 -5.69 -2.87
N TRP A 24 -9.25 -6.97 -2.60
CA TRP A 24 -8.17 -7.91 -2.26
C TRP A 24 -7.22 -8.18 -3.43
N SER A 25 -7.73 -8.38 -4.65
CA SER A 25 -6.90 -8.54 -5.85
C SER A 25 -6.01 -7.32 -6.08
N THR A 26 -6.56 -6.12 -5.95
CA THR A 26 -5.79 -4.87 -6.06
C THR A 26 -4.73 -4.80 -4.98
N ALA A 27 -5.07 -5.13 -3.72
CA ALA A 27 -4.15 -5.06 -2.60
C ALA A 27 -2.91 -5.94 -2.80
N ILE A 28 -3.09 -7.23 -3.14
CA ILE A 28 -1.96 -8.13 -3.40
C ILE A 28 -1.18 -7.75 -4.66
N GLY A 29 -1.86 -7.23 -5.68
CA GLY A 29 -1.22 -6.73 -6.90
C GLY A 29 -0.28 -5.57 -6.62
N LEU A 30 -0.66 -4.64 -5.74
CA LEU A 30 0.19 -3.52 -5.32
C LEU A 30 1.44 -4.00 -4.56
N GLN A 31 1.31 -5.00 -3.70
CA GLN A 31 2.47 -5.58 -3.00
C GLN A 31 3.41 -6.34 -3.96
N ALA A 32 2.85 -7.01 -4.96
CA ALA A 32 3.63 -7.76 -5.94
C ALA A 32 4.55 -6.85 -6.80
N VAL A 33 4.19 -5.58 -7.01
CA VAL A 33 5.04 -4.61 -7.71
C VAL A 33 6.35 -4.36 -6.94
N ASP A 34 6.30 -4.37 -5.60
CA ASP A 34 7.48 -4.25 -4.73
C ASP A 34 8.18 -5.60 -4.48
N GLY A 35 7.77 -6.64 -5.21
CA GLY A 35 8.31 -7.98 -5.07
C GLY A 35 7.91 -8.68 -3.76
N LEU A 36 6.89 -8.16 -3.07
CA LEU A 36 6.34 -8.76 -1.86
C LEU A 36 5.32 -9.84 -2.22
N LYS A 37 5.26 -10.90 -1.42
CA LYS A 37 4.34 -12.01 -1.63
C LYS A 37 3.45 -12.21 -0.42
N PRO A 38 2.13 -12.31 -0.62
CA PRO A 38 1.20 -12.61 0.46
C PRO A 38 1.37 -14.06 0.94
N SER A 39 1.14 -14.29 2.23
CA SER A 39 1.09 -15.64 2.78
C SER A 39 -0.17 -16.39 2.33
N LYS A 40 -0.10 -17.73 2.46
CA LYS A 40 -1.32 -18.54 2.30
C LYS A 40 -2.39 -18.17 3.34
N TYR A 41 -1.98 -17.80 4.55
CA TYR A 41 -2.89 -17.39 5.61
C TYR A 41 -3.69 -16.15 5.24
N LEU A 42 -3.03 -15.13 4.65
CA LEU A 42 -3.73 -13.95 4.13
C LEU A 42 -4.76 -14.33 3.07
N ILE A 43 -4.38 -15.17 2.10
CA ILE A 43 -5.29 -15.58 1.02
C ILE A 43 -6.50 -16.30 1.57
N ASP A 44 -6.32 -17.25 2.48
CA ASP A 44 -7.42 -18.00 3.10
C ASP A 44 -8.34 -17.06 3.95
N THR A 45 -7.78 -16.08 4.63
CA THR A 45 -8.51 -15.06 5.40
C THR A 45 -9.29 -14.12 4.48
N ALA A 46 -8.69 -13.68 3.39
CA ALA A 46 -9.33 -12.85 2.38
C ALA A 46 -10.54 -13.55 1.73
N ILE A 47 -10.40 -14.84 1.42
CA ILE A 47 -11.52 -15.66 0.89
C ILE A 47 -12.68 -15.70 1.90
N GLN A 48 -12.41 -15.89 3.19
CA GLN A 48 -13.47 -15.86 4.20
C GLN A 48 -14.19 -14.50 4.26
N ASN A 49 -13.46 -13.41 4.09
CA ASN A 49 -14.03 -12.07 4.03
C ASN A 49 -14.87 -11.85 2.75
N ILE A 50 -14.38 -12.28 1.59
CA ILE A 50 -15.12 -12.20 0.33
C ILE A 50 -16.42 -13.00 0.40
N GLU A 51 -16.37 -14.20 0.96
CA GLU A 51 -17.53 -15.07 1.16
C GLU A 51 -18.49 -14.59 2.27
N GLY A 52 -18.17 -13.48 2.94
CA GLY A 52 -19.01 -12.91 3.99
C GLY A 52 -19.01 -13.70 5.32
N LYS A 53 -18.07 -14.62 5.50
CA LYS A 53 -17.94 -15.41 6.74
C LYS A 53 -17.36 -14.58 7.88
N ILE A 54 -16.53 -13.61 7.55
CA ILE A 54 -15.92 -12.65 8.47
C ILE A 54 -16.00 -11.23 7.90
N THR A 55 -16.05 -10.25 8.78
CA THR A 55 -15.95 -8.83 8.42
C THR A 55 -14.51 -8.44 8.09
N MET A 56 -14.31 -7.27 7.45
CA MET A 56 -12.96 -6.73 7.20
C MET A 56 -12.19 -6.50 8.50
N LYS A 57 -12.85 -6.03 9.55
CA LYS A 57 -12.24 -5.81 10.86
C LYS A 57 -11.77 -7.12 11.50
N GLU A 58 -12.57 -8.19 11.41
CA GLU A 58 -12.17 -9.51 11.89
C GLU A 58 -11.01 -10.06 11.08
N ALA A 59 -11.00 -9.88 9.75
CA ALA A 59 -9.88 -10.28 8.90
C ALA A 59 -8.57 -9.60 9.33
N GLN A 60 -8.59 -8.29 9.58
CA GLN A 60 -7.42 -7.56 10.08
C GLN A 60 -6.96 -8.08 11.45
N THR A 61 -7.89 -8.26 12.37
CA THR A 61 -7.57 -8.80 13.71
C THR A 61 -6.91 -10.18 13.60
N LEU A 62 -7.41 -11.05 12.73
CA LEU A 62 -6.83 -12.38 12.52
C LEU A 62 -5.41 -12.30 11.97
N ILE A 63 -5.16 -11.39 11.01
CA ILE A 63 -3.83 -11.20 10.42
C ILE A 63 -2.86 -10.62 11.46
N ASP A 64 -3.26 -9.60 12.21
CA ASP A 64 -2.41 -9.01 13.25
C ASP A 64 -2.06 -10.05 14.33
N SER A 65 -3.03 -10.78 14.87
CA SER A 65 -2.82 -11.83 15.88
C SER A 65 -1.92 -12.96 15.37
N TYR A 66 -2.06 -13.35 14.10
CA TYR A 66 -1.22 -14.39 13.49
C TYR A 66 0.27 -14.06 13.55
N TYR A 67 0.63 -12.79 13.40
CA TYR A 67 2.02 -12.34 13.48
C TYR A 67 2.47 -12.02 14.92
N GLU A 68 1.57 -11.56 15.79
CA GLU A 68 1.88 -11.32 17.20
C GLU A 68 2.20 -12.60 17.98
N GLU A 69 1.56 -13.72 17.62
CA GLU A 69 1.75 -15.01 18.27
C GLU A 69 3.01 -15.77 17.80
N ARG A 70 3.70 -15.29 16.76
CA ARG A 70 4.90 -15.93 16.20
C ARG A 70 6.17 -15.50 16.93
N PRO A 71 6.94 -16.40 17.58
CA PRO A 71 8.05 -16.03 18.44
C PRO A 71 9.36 -15.66 17.71
N VAL A 72 9.49 -15.82 16.40
CA VAL A 72 10.73 -15.58 15.64
C VAL A 72 10.43 -14.98 14.28
N HIS A 73 10.96 -13.78 14.05
CA HIS A 73 10.97 -13.13 12.74
C HIS A 73 12.28 -13.47 11.99
N LEU A 74 12.20 -14.34 11.00
CA LEU A 74 13.25 -14.47 9.99
C LEU A 74 13.07 -13.36 8.95
N SER A 75 14.13 -12.94 8.27
CA SER A 75 14.08 -11.81 7.32
C SER A 75 13.04 -11.97 6.20
N ASP A 76 12.78 -13.19 5.77
CA ASP A 76 11.74 -13.49 4.77
C ASP A 76 10.34 -13.41 5.39
N ASP A 77 10.20 -13.71 6.69
CA ASP A 77 8.94 -13.56 7.43
C ASP A 77 8.56 -12.09 7.61
N GLU A 78 9.52 -11.19 7.84
CA GLU A 78 9.26 -9.74 7.96
C GLU A 78 8.66 -9.16 6.67
N ARG A 79 9.17 -9.59 5.50
CA ARG A 79 8.62 -9.14 4.22
C ARG A 79 7.23 -9.70 3.95
N THR A 80 6.95 -10.93 4.37
CA THR A 80 5.63 -11.55 4.26
C THR A 80 4.63 -10.92 5.23
N GLU A 81 5.05 -10.60 6.46
CA GLU A 81 4.25 -9.84 7.42
C GLU A 81 3.87 -8.47 6.89
N GLU A 82 4.83 -7.73 6.31
CA GLU A 82 4.56 -6.45 5.65
C GLU A 82 3.52 -6.62 4.55
N ALA A 83 3.71 -7.61 3.65
CA ALA A 83 2.77 -7.88 2.57
C ALA A 83 1.35 -8.14 3.07
N ASP A 84 1.21 -8.95 4.09
CA ASP A 84 -0.08 -9.36 4.63
C ASP A 84 -0.80 -8.21 5.36
N LYS A 85 -0.10 -7.53 6.27
CA LYS A 85 -0.66 -6.40 7.02
C LYS A 85 -1.03 -5.25 6.09
N VAL A 86 -0.17 -4.90 5.15
CA VAL A 86 -0.45 -3.81 4.21
C VAL A 86 -1.57 -4.19 3.24
N SER A 87 -1.62 -5.43 2.72
CA SER A 87 -2.72 -5.88 1.85
C SER A 87 -4.08 -5.79 2.53
N SER A 88 -4.19 -6.21 3.78
CA SER A 88 -5.47 -6.13 4.52
C SER A 88 -5.93 -4.68 4.69
N ARG A 89 -5.01 -3.77 4.98
CA ARG A 89 -5.30 -2.35 5.15
C ARG A 89 -5.64 -1.66 3.82
N ILE A 90 -5.01 -2.05 2.71
CA ILE A 90 -5.39 -1.58 1.37
C ILE A 90 -6.82 -2.04 1.03
N ALA A 91 -7.13 -3.32 1.27
CA ALA A 91 -8.46 -3.85 1.01
C ALA A 91 -9.54 -3.12 1.83
N GLU A 92 -9.25 -2.79 3.09
CA GLU A 92 -10.14 -1.97 3.93
C GLU A 92 -10.34 -0.58 3.35
N ILE A 93 -9.24 0.13 3.02
CA ILE A 93 -9.29 1.47 2.44
C ILE A 93 -10.11 1.47 1.15
N LEU A 94 -9.91 0.50 0.25
CA LEU A 94 -10.67 0.38 -1.00
C LEU A 94 -12.15 0.06 -0.79
N SER A 95 -12.52 -0.46 0.38
CA SER A 95 -13.90 -0.73 0.77
C SER A 95 -14.60 0.49 1.39
N GLU A 96 -13.85 1.54 1.77
CA GLU A 96 -14.40 2.79 2.27
C GLU A 96 -14.93 3.65 1.12
N THR A 97 -16.03 4.36 1.36
CA THR A 97 -16.66 5.23 0.36
C THR A 97 -16.21 6.68 0.44
N ALA A 98 -15.62 7.08 1.56
CA ALA A 98 -15.18 8.44 1.82
C ALA A 98 -13.71 8.61 1.37
N PHE A 99 -13.49 9.51 0.43
CA PHE A 99 -12.15 9.88 -0.04
C PHE A 99 -12.03 11.39 -0.19
N SER A 100 -10.92 11.94 0.28
CA SER A 100 -10.56 13.34 0.09
C SER A 100 -9.20 13.43 -0.59
N PHE A 101 -9.14 14.03 -1.78
CA PHE A 101 -7.87 14.26 -2.46
C PHE A 101 -7.13 15.44 -1.80
N SER A 102 -6.28 15.15 -0.84
CA SER A 102 -5.54 16.16 -0.07
C SER A 102 -4.22 15.63 0.48
N PRO A 103 -3.24 16.53 0.76
CA PRO A 103 -1.98 16.14 1.43
C PRO A 103 -2.20 15.46 2.78
N ASN A 104 -3.22 15.87 3.51
CA ASN A 104 -3.55 15.28 4.82
C ASN A 104 -4.07 13.84 4.66
N GLU A 105 -4.90 13.60 3.65
CA GLU A 105 -5.38 12.25 3.33
C GLU A 105 -4.23 11.34 2.92
N TYR A 106 -3.31 11.82 2.08
CA TYR A 106 -2.09 11.09 1.73
C TYR A 106 -1.30 10.65 2.98
N ILE A 107 -1.07 11.58 3.91
CA ILE A 107 -0.36 11.29 5.16
C ILE A 107 -1.15 10.31 6.04
N SER A 108 -2.47 10.44 6.07
CA SER A 108 -3.37 9.54 6.81
C SER A 108 -3.33 8.12 6.25
N ILE A 109 -3.43 7.97 4.93
CA ILE A 109 -3.30 6.67 4.25
C ILE A 109 -1.93 6.06 4.52
N HIS A 110 -0.83 6.81 4.40
CA HIS A 110 0.51 6.31 4.70
C HIS A 110 0.60 5.83 6.16
N ARG A 111 0.00 6.56 7.10
CA ARG A 111 -0.06 6.12 8.51
C ARG A 111 -0.86 4.83 8.65
N LYS A 112 -2.06 4.77 8.07
CA LYS A 112 -2.94 3.61 8.15
C LYS A 112 -2.28 2.36 7.59
N LEU A 113 -1.59 2.46 6.45
CA LEU A 113 -0.91 1.35 5.81
C LEU A 113 0.26 0.81 6.65
N PHE A 114 1.10 1.69 7.19
CA PHE A 114 2.42 1.31 7.72
C PHE A 114 2.57 1.43 9.25
N GLN A 115 1.51 1.81 9.98
CA GLN A 115 1.59 1.85 11.45
C GLN A 115 1.89 0.45 12.02
N GLY A 116 2.84 0.41 12.98
CA GLY A 116 3.32 -0.84 13.57
C GLY A 116 4.33 -1.61 12.71
N ILE A 117 4.50 -1.22 11.42
CA ILE A 117 5.54 -1.75 10.53
C ILE A 117 6.74 -0.82 10.53
N TYR A 118 6.51 0.48 10.29
CA TYR A 118 7.56 1.49 10.23
C TYR A 118 7.38 2.61 11.25
N LYS A 119 8.47 3.01 11.90
CA LYS A 119 8.48 4.11 12.91
C LYS A 119 8.10 5.47 12.32
N HIS A 120 8.28 5.64 11.01
CA HIS A 120 7.96 6.88 10.28
C HIS A 120 6.58 6.88 9.63
N ALA A 121 5.72 5.90 9.90
CA ALA A 121 4.38 5.83 9.36
C ALA A 121 3.57 7.13 9.59
N GLY A 122 3.10 7.76 8.50
CA GLY A 122 2.37 9.02 8.53
C GLY A 122 3.19 10.24 8.93
N LYS A 123 4.52 10.18 8.76
CA LYS A 123 5.42 11.31 9.05
C LYS A 123 6.15 11.73 7.79
N ILE A 124 6.20 13.02 7.53
CA ILE A 124 7.14 13.60 6.57
C ILE A 124 8.51 13.59 7.25
N ARG A 125 9.55 13.13 6.52
CA ARG A 125 10.91 13.13 7.05
C ARG A 125 11.40 14.55 7.33
N ASP A 126 12.22 14.69 8.36
CA ASP A 126 12.84 15.94 8.81
C ASP A 126 14.36 16.01 8.55
N TYR A 127 14.88 15.03 7.79
CA TYR A 127 16.30 14.94 7.39
C TYR A 127 16.43 14.74 5.88
N ASN A 128 17.54 15.20 5.32
CA ASN A 128 17.86 15.00 3.92
C ASN A 128 18.38 13.58 3.67
N ILE A 129 17.98 12.99 2.53
CA ILE A 129 18.44 11.67 2.13
C ILE A 129 19.12 11.75 0.76
N THR A 130 20.10 10.89 0.59
CA THR A 130 20.76 10.63 -0.69
C THR A 130 20.77 9.12 -0.91
N LYS A 131 20.71 8.68 -2.14
CA LYS A 131 20.78 7.26 -2.49
C LYS A 131 21.67 7.08 -3.71
N LYS A 132 22.53 6.06 -3.66
CA LYS A 132 23.26 5.63 -4.86
C LYS A 132 22.37 4.69 -5.64
N GLU A 133 22.09 5.06 -6.89
CA GLU A 133 21.27 4.24 -7.77
C GLU A 133 22.17 3.45 -8.72
N TRP A 134 22.01 2.13 -8.76
CA TRP A 134 22.75 1.26 -9.66
C TRP A 134 22.45 1.55 -11.14
N VAL A 135 21.22 1.98 -11.45
CA VAL A 135 20.78 2.36 -12.81
C VAL A 135 21.53 3.57 -13.35
N LEU A 136 22.12 4.38 -12.46
CA LEU A 136 22.90 5.57 -12.78
C LEU A 136 24.41 5.33 -12.57
N ASP A 137 24.90 4.12 -12.80
CA ASP A 137 26.31 3.73 -12.60
C ASP A 137 26.87 4.10 -11.21
N GLY A 138 26.01 4.07 -10.19
CA GLY A 138 26.38 4.42 -8.83
C GLY A 138 26.41 5.91 -8.51
N ALA A 139 25.94 6.77 -9.42
CA ALA A 139 25.79 8.20 -9.13
C ALA A 139 24.81 8.42 -7.97
N THR A 140 25.08 9.45 -7.17
CA THR A 140 24.23 9.80 -6.03
C THR A 140 23.05 10.65 -6.48
N VAL A 141 21.84 10.19 -6.18
CA VAL A 141 20.61 10.98 -6.34
C VAL A 141 20.36 11.75 -5.04
N MET A 142 20.18 13.07 -5.16
CA MET A 142 19.72 13.92 -4.08
C MET A 142 18.20 14.05 -4.17
N TYR A 143 17.52 13.59 -3.14
CA TYR A 143 16.08 13.78 -3.01
C TYR A 143 15.75 15.19 -2.54
N GLY A 144 14.52 15.65 -2.77
CA GLY A 144 14.04 16.97 -2.34
C GLY A 144 14.40 17.28 -0.88
N SER A 145 14.69 18.54 -0.59
CA SER A 145 15.05 19.01 0.76
C SER A 145 13.95 18.68 1.77
N ALA A 146 14.33 18.17 2.94
CA ALA A 146 13.38 17.84 4.01
C ALA A 146 12.53 19.05 4.42
N SER A 147 13.12 20.25 4.45
CA SER A 147 12.42 21.50 4.79
C SER A 147 11.34 21.92 3.79
N GLU A 148 11.43 21.44 2.53
CA GLU A 148 10.51 21.81 1.46
C GLU A 148 9.45 20.76 1.16
N LEU A 149 9.58 19.55 1.73
CA LEU A 149 8.71 18.42 1.38
C LEU A 149 7.22 18.69 1.57
N ARG A 150 6.85 19.39 2.65
CA ARG A 150 5.44 19.75 2.89
C ARG A 150 4.93 20.70 1.83
N ALA A 151 5.69 21.75 1.52
CA ALA A 151 5.31 22.72 0.49
C ALA A 151 5.25 22.07 -0.90
N THR A 152 6.19 21.18 -1.20
CA THR A 152 6.19 20.39 -2.46
C THR A 152 4.94 19.50 -2.55
N LEU A 153 4.59 18.79 -1.47
CA LEU A 153 3.40 17.96 -1.43
C LEU A 153 2.12 18.77 -1.64
N GLU A 154 2.00 19.91 -0.96
CA GLU A 154 0.86 20.82 -1.10
C GLU A 154 0.75 21.39 -2.53
N TYR A 155 1.90 21.75 -3.13
CA TYR A 155 1.96 22.18 -4.52
C TYR A 155 1.51 21.08 -5.49
N ASP A 156 2.06 19.87 -5.37
CA ASP A 156 1.72 18.74 -6.25
C ASP A 156 0.21 18.44 -6.19
N PHE A 157 -0.38 18.39 -5.00
CA PHE A 157 -1.82 18.19 -4.84
C PHE A 157 -2.66 19.34 -5.40
N SER A 158 -2.14 20.56 -5.40
CA SER A 158 -2.84 21.71 -6.01
C SER A 158 -2.86 21.68 -7.54
N GLN A 159 -1.89 21.01 -8.15
CA GLN A 159 -1.78 20.90 -9.61
C GLN A 159 -2.58 19.71 -10.20
N GLU A 160 -2.83 18.68 -9.39
CA GLU A 160 -3.52 17.47 -9.81
C GLU A 160 -5.00 17.52 -9.41
N LYS A 161 -5.91 17.37 -10.38
CA LYS A 161 -7.37 17.51 -10.13
C LYS A 161 -8.13 16.18 -10.17
N ASP A 162 -7.58 15.15 -10.80
CA ASP A 162 -8.30 13.90 -11.12
C ASP A 162 -7.60 12.63 -10.65
N PHE A 163 -7.11 12.61 -9.40
CA PHE A 163 -6.49 11.42 -8.84
C PHE A 163 -7.53 10.45 -8.30
N SER A 164 -7.52 9.22 -8.79
CA SER A 164 -8.35 8.15 -8.23
C SER A 164 -7.76 7.63 -6.91
N TYR A 165 -8.61 7.07 -6.06
CA TYR A 165 -8.20 6.40 -4.83
C TYR A 165 -7.10 5.33 -5.07
N LYS A 166 -7.27 4.55 -6.13
CA LYS A 166 -6.30 3.53 -6.56
C LYS A 166 -4.96 4.13 -6.94
N GLY A 167 -4.96 5.24 -7.67
CA GLY A 167 -3.74 5.96 -8.03
C GLY A 167 -2.99 6.50 -6.81
N LEU A 168 -3.72 7.06 -5.83
CA LEU A 168 -3.10 7.54 -4.60
C LEU A 168 -2.54 6.39 -3.75
N LEU A 169 -3.24 5.26 -3.65
CA LEU A 169 -2.73 4.07 -2.96
C LEU A 169 -1.48 3.51 -3.62
N LEU A 170 -1.47 3.40 -4.94
CA LEU A 170 -0.30 3.00 -5.71
C LEU A 170 0.89 3.90 -5.39
N TYR A 171 0.67 5.22 -5.40
CA TYR A 171 1.68 6.21 -5.03
C TYR A 171 2.21 6.01 -3.62
N VAL A 172 1.34 5.84 -2.63
CA VAL A 172 1.75 5.62 -1.23
C VAL A 172 2.56 4.34 -1.08
N CYS A 173 2.13 3.23 -1.67
CA CYS A 173 2.82 1.95 -1.58
C CYS A 173 4.22 1.99 -2.22
N HIS A 174 4.34 2.58 -3.40
CA HIS A 174 5.61 2.65 -4.12
C HIS A 174 6.61 3.65 -3.54
N LYS A 175 6.15 4.69 -2.87
CA LYS A 175 6.98 5.85 -2.53
C LYS A 175 7.18 6.08 -1.03
N HIS A 176 6.79 5.12 -0.18
CA HIS A 176 7.08 5.25 1.25
C HIS A 176 8.59 5.39 1.56
N LYS A 177 9.46 4.94 0.64
CA LYS A 177 10.93 5.02 0.77
C LYS A 177 11.55 6.27 0.14
N ALA A 178 10.85 6.96 -0.75
CA ALA A 178 11.39 8.11 -1.46
C ALA A 178 10.29 9.14 -1.75
N THR A 179 10.58 10.41 -1.49
CA THR A 179 9.69 11.49 -1.91
C THR A 179 9.94 11.77 -3.39
N VAL A 180 9.12 11.22 -4.26
CA VAL A 180 9.10 11.50 -5.68
C VAL A 180 7.82 12.28 -5.98
N ARG A 181 7.87 13.24 -6.90
CA ARG A 181 6.70 14.05 -7.28
C ARG A 181 5.62 13.16 -7.88
N LEU A 182 4.35 13.46 -7.63
CA LEU A 182 3.20 12.77 -8.24
C LEU A 182 3.33 12.71 -9.78
N ARG A 183 3.88 13.76 -10.38
CA ARG A 183 4.10 13.87 -11.82
C ARG A 183 5.07 12.84 -12.39
N ASP A 184 6.07 12.42 -11.62
CA ASP A 184 7.13 11.52 -12.09
C ASP A 184 6.64 10.06 -12.25
N ILE A 185 5.46 9.73 -11.72
CA ILE A 185 4.85 8.40 -11.83
C ILE A 185 4.15 8.19 -13.17
N TYR A 186 3.57 9.24 -13.75
CA TYR A 186 2.85 9.14 -15.02
C TYR A 186 3.78 8.89 -16.24
N VAL A 187 5.07 9.19 -16.11
CA VAL A 187 6.04 9.03 -17.20
C VAL A 187 6.51 7.57 -17.35
N GLU A 188 6.39 6.75 -16.30
CA GLU A 188 6.84 5.34 -16.33
C GLU A 188 5.77 4.34 -16.82
N TYR A 189 4.51 4.78 -17.05
CA TYR A 189 3.40 3.89 -17.41
C TYR A 189 2.58 4.33 -18.64
N SER A 190 3.11 5.25 -19.46
CA SER A 190 2.51 5.64 -20.76
C SER A 190 3.16 4.89 -21.93
#